data_a6f9b2c5d98355e1260780da907c2409
#
_entry.id   a6f9b2c5d98355e1260780da907c2409
#
_cell.length_a   1.000
_cell.length_b   1.000
_cell.length_c   1.000
_cell.angle_alpha   90.00
_cell.angle_beta   90.00
_cell.angle_gamma   90.00
#
_symmetry.space_group_name_H-M   'P 1'
#
loop_
_entity.id
_entity.type
_entity.pdbx_description
1 polymer ?
#
loop_
_entity_poly.entity_id
_entity_poly.type
_entity_poly.pdbx_seq_one_letter_code
_entity_poly.pdbx_strand_id
1 'polypeptide(L)'
;MPRLGALIRGHLRELRGQLRYRLGLVLQRLIGRRHTATRLDPGQIRSVLIARINGRLGNTLFLTPMIERLHALLPDARIDLALSYPHAATLLGGMPGVRQVILFPHKGRDLIPKYLRALRRLRATHYDLAIDPTPFSTSGRLILSLAHARFRLGFSLPSQWAAHTHAIPLPAATMHQGRQPAYLVATALGAAWDPTALRLWLPLRPDEVAAGRAAVATAIDAVGAGLAPGRPVVGYFAHATGLKRLPPAWWARFWQALLALHPEVVAVEFLPAAAAAPTVPGFARLHLPAQRQLTAAISTLRMFICADAGPMHLASTTDTPTVGLFQATDPALYGPLKAVDRSIAVADLTPEAVAAQVSVAF
;
A
#
# COMPACT_ATOMS: atom_id res chain seq x y z
N MET A 1 -9.21 5.12 -37.16
CA MET A 1 -9.96 5.98 -36.25
C MET A 1 -9.76 5.70 -34.73
N PRO A 2 -9.35 4.53 -34.22
CA PRO A 2 -9.16 4.34 -32.75
C PRO A 2 -7.95 5.10 -32.17
N ARG A 3 -6.92 5.40 -32.94
CA ARG A 3 -5.72 6.12 -32.47
C ARG A 3 -5.95 7.59 -32.15
N LEU A 4 -6.81 8.29 -32.88
CA LEU A 4 -7.12 9.71 -32.65
C LEU A 4 -7.89 9.90 -31.31
N GLY A 5 -8.84 9.03 -31.02
CA GLY A 5 -9.58 9.06 -29.73
C GLY A 5 -8.73 8.73 -28.51
N ALA A 6 -7.66 7.94 -28.64
CA ALA A 6 -6.70 7.67 -27.57
C ALA A 6 -5.78 8.87 -27.31
N LEU A 7 -5.32 9.54 -28.35
CA LEU A 7 -4.51 10.78 -28.28
C LEU A 7 -5.31 11.94 -27.65
N ILE A 8 -6.56 12.14 -28.05
CA ILE A 8 -7.43 13.18 -27.47
C ILE A 8 -7.70 12.90 -25.98
N ARG A 9 -7.97 11.64 -25.61
CA ARG A 9 -8.14 11.26 -24.20
C ARG A 9 -6.85 11.43 -23.39
N GLY A 10 -5.69 11.17 -23.98
CA GLY A 10 -4.38 11.42 -23.37
C GLY A 10 -4.18 12.91 -23.09
N HIS A 11 -4.38 13.73 -24.08
CA HIS A 11 -4.22 15.21 -24.00
C HIS A 11 -5.21 15.83 -22.99
N LEU A 12 -6.46 15.39 -22.99
CA LEU A 12 -7.47 15.83 -22.01
C LEU A 12 -7.13 15.40 -20.57
N ARG A 13 -6.49 14.23 -20.37
CA ARG A 13 -6.00 13.83 -19.05
C ARG A 13 -4.86 14.71 -18.57
N GLU A 14 -3.96 15.05 -19.49
CA GLU A 14 -2.80 15.90 -19.20
C GLU A 14 -3.23 17.33 -18.87
N LEU A 15 -4.12 17.92 -19.66
CA LEU A 15 -4.73 19.24 -19.41
C LEU A 15 -5.48 19.29 -18.08
N ARG A 16 -6.28 18.25 -17.77
CA ARG A 16 -6.94 18.13 -16.47
C ARG A 16 -5.94 17.98 -15.32
N GLY A 17 -4.85 17.27 -15.55
CA GLY A 17 -3.74 17.15 -14.59
C GLY A 17 -3.09 18.49 -14.30
N GLN A 18 -2.75 19.25 -15.36
CA GLN A 18 -2.16 20.57 -15.26
C GLN A 18 -3.10 21.61 -14.61
N LEU A 19 -4.39 21.58 -14.95
CA LEU A 19 -5.38 22.45 -14.34
C LEU A 19 -5.56 22.16 -12.84
N ARG A 20 -5.65 20.89 -12.47
CA ARG A 20 -5.70 20.49 -11.05
C ARG A 20 -4.43 20.89 -10.30
N TYR A 21 -3.28 20.75 -10.91
CA TYR A 21 -2.00 21.18 -10.33
C TYR A 21 -1.98 22.70 -10.10
N ARG A 22 -2.33 23.50 -11.13
CA ARG A 22 -2.38 24.97 -11.03
C ARG A 22 -3.41 25.44 -9.99
N LEU A 23 -4.60 24.86 -10.00
CA LEU A 23 -5.63 25.14 -9.00
C LEU A 23 -5.15 24.77 -7.58
N GLY A 24 -4.47 23.65 -7.47
CA GLY A 24 -3.82 23.21 -6.22
C GLY A 24 -2.77 24.21 -5.72
N LEU A 25 -1.95 24.76 -6.60
CA LEU A 25 -0.95 25.79 -6.26
C LEU A 25 -1.61 27.10 -5.80
N VAL A 26 -2.68 27.53 -6.46
CA VAL A 26 -3.43 28.73 -6.06
C VAL A 26 -4.08 28.52 -4.68
N LEU A 27 -4.75 27.40 -4.47
CA LEU A 27 -5.33 27.04 -3.18
C LEU A 27 -4.26 26.95 -2.07
N GLN A 28 -3.09 26.38 -2.38
CA GLN A 28 -1.98 26.33 -1.43
C GLN A 28 -1.44 27.71 -1.07
N ARG A 29 -1.39 28.65 -2.01
CA ARG A 29 -0.99 30.04 -1.75
C ARG A 29 -2.00 30.76 -0.86
N LEU A 30 -3.30 30.50 -1.03
CA LEU A 30 -4.37 31.12 -0.23
C LEU A 30 -4.46 30.54 1.18
N ILE A 31 -4.19 29.26 1.36
CA ILE A 31 -4.33 28.52 2.62
C ILE A 31 -2.96 28.30 3.30
N GLY A 32 -1.86 28.40 2.53
CA GLY A 32 -0.52 28.12 2.99
C GLY A 32 0.01 29.14 3.98
N ARG A 33 0.62 28.66 5.07
CA ARG A 33 1.42 29.49 5.99
C ARG A 33 2.89 29.04 5.87
N ARG A 34 3.81 29.98 6.10
CA ARG A 34 5.23 29.62 6.28
C ARG A 34 5.32 28.87 7.62
N HIS A 35 5.85 27.67 7.58
CA HIS A 35 6.13 26.88 8.77
C HIS A 35 7.47 27.29 9.36
N THR A 36 7.56 27.30 10.67
CA THR A 36 8.74 27.74 11.41
C THR A 36 9.28 26.67 12.35
N ALA A 37 8.53 25.61 12.63
CA ALA A 37 8.88 24.57 13.58
C ALA A 37 9.06 23.20 12.90
N THR A 38 10.07 22.46 13.38
CA THR A 38 10.38 21.10 12.91
C THR A 38 10.10 20.03 13.97
N ARG A 39 10.05 20.42 15.25
CA ARG A 39 9.87 19.52 16.39
C ARG A 39 8.53 19.73 17.08
N LEU A 40 7.92 18.63 17.47
CA LEU A 40 6.69 18.52 18.26
C LEU A 40 7.03 18.00 19.65
N ASP A 41 6.33 18.50 20.65
CA ASP A 41 6.38 17.94 22.01
C ASP A 41 5.37 16.78 22.13
N PRO A 42 5.84 15.53 22.34
CA PRO A 42 4.96 14.37 22.49
C PRO A 42 3.96 14.51 23.64
N GLY A 43 4.33 15.21 24.72
CA GLY A 43 3.48 15.42 25.89
C GLY A 43 2.19 16.18 25.60
N GLN A 44 2.13 16.94 24.48
CA GLN A 44 0.99 17.76 24.10
C GLN A 44 0.05 17.06 23.09
N ILE A 45 0.26 15.78 22.75
CA ILE A 45 -0.48 15.09 21.68
C ILE A 45 -1.24 13.89 22.27
N ARG A 46 -2.57 13.96 22.21
CA ARG A 46 -3.51 12.92 22.63
C ARG A 46 -4.48 12.52 21.51
N SER A 47 -4.61 13.36 20.48
CA SER A 47 -5.49 13.12 19.35
C SER A 47 -4.78 13.42 18.03
N VAL A 48 -4.70 12.43 17.15
CA VAL A 48 -3.95 12.48 15.88
C VAL A 48 -4.89 12.20 14.72
N LEU A 49 -4.82 13.03 13.68
CA LEU A 49 -5.44 12.79 12.39
C LEU A 49 -4.36 12.47 11.36
N ILE A 50 -4.52 11.38 10.61
CA ILE A 50 -3.69 11.08 9.44
C ILE A 50 -4.55 11.21 8.19
N ALA A 51 -4.16 12.07 7.23
CA ALA A 51 -4.92 12.31 6.01
C ALA A 51 -4.14 11.83 4.78
N ARG A 52 -4.60 10.74 4.14
CA ARG A 52 -4.07 10.25 2.87
C ARG A 52 -5.20 9.97 1.88
N ILE A 53 -5.57 10.98 1.10
CA ILE A 53 -6.67 10.90 0.13
C ILE A 53 -6.15 10.30 -1.18
N ASN A 54 -5.89 8.99 -1.14
CA ASN A 54 -5.44 8.22 -2.29
C ASN A 54 -6.09 6.82 -2.25
N GLY A 55 -6.90 6.49 -3.28
CA GLY A 55 -7.67 5.26 -3.35
C GLY A 55 -6.90 4.00 -3.74
N ARG A 56 -5.59 3.92 -3.51
CA ARG A 56 -4.74 2.76 -3.85
C ARG A 56 -4.40 1.93 -2.61
N LEU A 57 -4.52 0.61 -2.72
CA LEU A 57 -4.24 -0.34 -1.65
C LEU A 57 -2.82 -0.20 -1.08
N GLY A 58 -1.79 -0.25 -1.93
CA GLY A 58 -0.39 -0.14 -1.48
C GLY A 58 -0.12 1.14 -0.71
N ASN A 59 -0.64 2.29 -1.19
CA ASN A 59 -0.50 3.56 -0.49
C ASN A 59 -1.20 3.58 0.87
N THR A 60 -2.28 2.83 1.04
CA THR A 60 -2.97 2.68 2.32
C THR A 60 -2.12 1.85 3.28
N LEU A 61 -1.53 0.75 2.81
CA LEU A 61 -0.66 -0.11 3.61
C LEU A 61 0.66 0.57 4.01
N PHE A 62 1.17 1.49 3.19
CA PHE A 62 2.35 2.30 3.54
C PHE A 62 2.14 3.23 4.76
N LEU A 63 0.93 3.31 5.30
CA LEU A 63 0.67 3.99 6.58
C LEU A 63 0.94 3.12 7.80
N THR A 64 1.01 1.79 7.63
CA THR A 64 1.11 0.87 8.79
C THR A 64 2.38 1.10 9.63
N PRO A 65 3.59 1.33 9.05
CA PRO A 65 4.77 1.63 9.86
C PRO A 65 4.65 2.96 10.62
N MET A 66 3.97 3.95 10.05
CA MET A 66 3.75 5.23 10.72
C MET A 66 2.76 5.09 11.88
N ILE A 67 1.67 4.33 11.69
CA ILE A 67 0.68 4.08 12.75
C ILE A 67 1.33 3.35 13.92
N GLU A 68 2.13 2.30 13.65
CA GLU A 68 2.87 1.57 14.65
C GLU A 68 3.84 2.49 15.40
N ARG A 69 4.58 3.32 14.67
CA ARG A 69 5.54 4.27 15.26
C ARG A 69 4.84 5.33 16.10
N LEU A 70 3.70 5.86 15.63
CA LEU A 70 2.90 6.80 16.41
C LEU A 70 2.40 6.17 17.70
N HIS A 71 1.88 4.95 17.64
CA HIS A 71 1.40 4.24 18.84
C HIS A 71 2.54 3.97 19.83
N ALA A 72 3.73 3.62 19.35
CA ALA A 72 4.89 3.43 20.22
C ALA A 72 5.38 4.73 20.89
N LEU A 73 5.35 5.86 20.16
CA LEU A 73 5.81 7.16 20.68
C LEU A 73 4.74 7.91 21.47
N LEU A 74 3.46 7.65 21.20
CA LEU A 74 2.29 8.29 21.77
C LEU A 74 1.25 7.23 22.17
N PRO A 75 1.51 6.37 23.17
CA PRO A 75 0.67 5.20 23.48
C PRO A 75 -0.76 5.58 23.85
N ASP A 76 -0.98 6.75 24.46
CA ASP A 76 -2.29 7.25 24.86
C ASP A 76 -3.02 8.01 23.76
N ALA A 77 -2.38 8.25 22.60
CA ALA A 77 -2.98 9.04 21.55
C ALA A 77 -4.00 8.21 20.75
N ARG A 78 -5.16 8.83 20.46
CA ARG A 78 -6.19 8.26 19.58
C ARG A 78 -5.93 8.72 18.16
N ILE A 79 -5.86 7.77 17.22
CA ILE A 79 -5.55 8.02 15.82
C ILE A 79 -6.81 7.89 14.98
N ASP A 80 -7.17 8.94 14.26
CA ASP A 80 -8.20 8.93 13.22
C ASP A 80 -7.55 8.93 11.85
N LEU A 81 -8.08 8.14 10.93
CA LEU A 81 -7.57 8.02 9.57
C LEU A 81 -8.58 8.64 8.58
N ALA A 82 -8.19 9.68 7.84
CA ALA A 82 -8.95 10.24 6.73
C ALA A 82 -8.41 9.66 5.42
N LEU A 83 -9.11 8.71 4.83
CA LEU A 83 -8.65 7.92 3.70
C LEU A 83 -9.70 7.87 2.59
N SER A 84 -9.30 7.50 1.36
CA SER A 84 -10.23 7.31 0.24
C SER A 84 -10.20 5.90 -0.36
N TYR A 85 -9.42 4.99 0.19
CA TYR A 85 -9.47 3.58 -0.20
C TYR A 85 -10.71 2.91 0.44
N PRO A 86 -11.63 2.33 -0.37
CA PRO A 86 -12.93 1.86 0.16
C PRO A 86 -12.83 0.83 1.28
N HIS A 87 -11.84 -0.03 1.24
CA HIS A 87 -11.63 -1.10 2.23
C HIS A 87 -10.67 -0.71 3.37
N ALA A 88 -10.30 0.58 3.48
CA ALA A 88 -9.33 1.03 4.48
C ALA A 88 -9.80 0.77 5.91
N ALA A 89 -11.11 0.89 6.19
CA ALA A 89 -11.66 0.63 7.52
C ALA A 89 -11.48 -0.84 7.93
N THR A 90 -11.72 -1.77 7.01
CA THR A 90 -11.53 -3.21 7.25
C THR A 90 -10.07 -3.56 7.45
N LEU A 91 -9.15 -2.91 6.72
CA LEU A 91 -7.71 -3.16 6.83
C LEU A 91 -7.09 -2.53 8.08
N LEU A 92 -7.32 -1.24 8.27
CA LEU A 92 -6.58 -0.45 9.26
C LEU A 92 -7.35 -0.16 10.54
N GLY A 93 -8.67 -0.42 10.57
CA GLY A 93 -9.51 -0.11 11.74
C GLY A 93 -9.14 -0.90 13.01
N GLY A 94 -8.47 -2.05 12.86
CA GLY A 94 -7.96 -2.87 13.97
C GLY A 94 -6.49 -2.59 14.35
N MET A 95 -5.86 -1.59 13.75
CA MET A 95 -4.49 -1.23 14.11
C MET A 95 -4.43 -0.58 15.52
N PRO A 96 -3.36 -0.81 16.30
CA PRO A 96 -3.20 -0.19 17.60
C PRO A 96 -3.32 1.34 17.55
N GLY A 97 -4.06 1.91 18.49
CA GLY A 97 -4.30 3.35 18.60
C GLY A 97 -5.31 3.91 17.59
N VAL A 98 -5.72 3.17 16.57
CA VAL A 98 -6.71 3.61 15.58
C VAL A 98 -8.11 3.59 16.19
N ARG A 99 -8.72 4.77 16.32
CA ARG A 99 -10.08 4.94 16.84
C ARG A 99 -11.14 4.78 15.75
N GLN A 100 -10.92 5.41 14.59
CA GLN A 100 -11.86 5.35 13.47
C GLN A 100 -11.18 5.62 12.13
N VAL A 101 -11.84 5.17 11.05
CA VAL A 101 -11.50 5.50 9.67
C VAL A 101 -12.62 6.31 9.04
N ILE A 102 -12.31 7.54 8.63
CA ILE A 102 -13.22 8.46 7.94
C ILE A 102 -12.97 8.31 6.44
N LEU A 103 -13.92 7.70 5.74
CA LEU A 103 -13.80 7.45 4.30
C LEU A 103 -14.27 8.65 3.49
N PHE A 104 -13.35 9.24 2.72
CA PHE A 104 -13.63 10.25 1.72
C PHE A 104 -13.87 9.60 0.36
N PRO A 105 -15.04 9.79 -0.26
CA PRO A 105 -15.34 9.18 -1.55
C PRO A 105 -14.49 9.84 -2.65
N HIS A 106 -14.05 9.05 -3.64
CA HIS A 106 -13.31 9.56 -4.80
C HIS A 106 -14.02 9.28 -6.13
N LYS A 107 -15.08 8.46 -6.12
CA LYS A 107 -15.90 8.08 -7.27
C LYS A 107 -17.33 7.73 -6.83
N GLY A 108 -18.26 7.74 -7.77
CA GLY A 108 -19.62 7.26 -7.57
C GLY A 108 -20.67 8.37 -7.64
N ARG A 109 -21.94 7.95 -7.68
CA ARG A 109 -23.10 8.83 -7.46
C ARG A 109 -23.07 9.30 -6.01
N ASP A 110 -23.74 10.33 -5.65
CA ASP A 110 -23.78 10.89 -4.27
C ASP A 110 -22.39 11.30 -3.72
N LEU A 111 -21.47 11.70 -4.60
CA LEU A 111 -20.12 12.10 -4.20
C LEU A 111 -20.16 13.25 -3.19
N ILE A 112 -20.97 14.29 -3.47
CA ILE A 112 -21.08 15.51 -2.65
C ILE A 112 -21.62 15.20 -1.24
N PRO A 113 -22.81 14.57 -1.07
CA PRO A 113 -23.33 14.29 0.26
C PRO A 113 -22.43 13.35 1.08
N LYS A 114 -21.79 12.37 0.45
CA LYS A 114 -20.81 11.50 1.12
C LYS A 114 -19.56 12.27 1.56
N TYR A 115 -19.08 13.18 0.72
CA TYR A 115 -17.94 14.04 1.05
C TYR A 115 -18.26 14.98 2.21
N LEU A 116 -19.44 15.64 2.19
CA LEU A 116 -19.90 16.51 3.27
C LEU A 116 -20.07 15.74 4.59
N ARG A 117 -20.56 14.49 4.54
CA ARG A 117 -20.66 13.63 5.73
C ARG A 117 -19.27 13.31 6.30
N ALA A 118 -18.32 12.94 5.45
CA ALA A 118 -16.94 12.71 5.88
C ALA A 118 -16.32 13.98 6.49
N LEU A 119 -16.54 15.14 5.87
CA LEU A 119 -16.05 16.41 6.36
C LEU A 119 -16.68 16.82 7.71
N ARG A 120 -17.99 16.59 7.90
CA ARG A 120 -18.65 16.81 9.20
C ARG A 120 -18.02 15.93 10.29
N ARG A 121 -17.78 14.64 10.01
CA ARG A 121 -17.10 13.72 10.95
C ARG A 121 -15.69 14.19 11.28
N LEU A 122 -14.93 14.60 10.25
CA LEU A 122 -13.59 15.15 10.43
C LEU A 122 -13.60 16.36 11.37
N ARG A 123 -14.54 17.28 11.19
CA ARG A 123 -14.63 18.54 11.94
C ARG A 123 -15.28 18.40 13.32
N ALA A 124 -15.91 17.27 13.60
CA ALA A 124 -16.49 16.97 14.92
C ALA A 124 -15.41 16.67 15.99
N THR A 125 -14.17 16.45 15.58
CA THR A 125 -13.05 16.21 16.49
C THR A 125 -12.04 17.35 16.43
N HIS A 126 -11.57 17.79 17.60
CA HIS A 126 -10.41 18.66 17.72
C HIS A 126 -9.17 17.79 17.86
N TYR A 127 -8.25 17.94 16.94
CA TYR A 127 -7.00 17.20 16.91
C TYR A 127 -5.85 18.05 17.46
N ASP A 128 -5.00 17.42 18.27
CA ASP A 128 -3.74 18.07 18.64
C ASP A 128 -2.80 18.10 17.45
N LEU A 129 -2.76 17.00 16.67
CA LEU A 129 -1.89 16.84 15.52
C LEU A 129 -2.66 16.30 14.31
N ALA A 130 -2.53 16.98 13.15
CA ALA A 130 -2.97 16.46 11.85
C ALA A 130 -1.77 16.26 10.93
N ILE A 131 -1.66 15.11 10.27
CA ILE A 131 -0.51 14.69 9.49
C ILE A 131 -0.89 14.45 8.02
N ASP A 132 -0.18 15.11 7.07
CA ASP A 132 -0.13 14.71 5.66
C ASP A 132 1.15 13.90 5.42
N PRO A 133 1.08 12.58 5.31
CA PRO A 133 2.25 11.72 5.16
C PRO A 133 2.82 11.70 3.75
N THR A 134 2.28 12.50 2.83
CA THR A 134 2.61 12.42 1.40
C THR A 134 3.29 13.70 0.92
N PRO A 135 4.52 13.65 0.38
CA PRO A 135 5.28 14.85 -0.01
C PRO A 135 4.55 15.75 -1.01
N PHE A 136 3.93 15.17 -2.03
CA PHE A 136 3.31 15.90 -3.15
C PHE A 136 1.78 15.89 -3.13
N SER A 137 1.15 15.78 -1.96
CA SER A 137 -0.31 15.70 -1.84
C SER A 137 -0.95 17.08 -1.76
N THR A 138 -1.80 17.42 -2.73
CA THR A 138 -2.69 18.59 -2.63
C THR A 138 -3.94 18.29 -1.80
N SER A 139 -4.51 17.10 -1.98
CA SER A 139 -5.74 16.68 -1.28
C SER A 139 -5.52 16.44 0.21
N GLY A 140 -4.39 15.85 0.60
CA GLY A 140 -4.03 15.69 2.03
C GLY A 140 -3.93 17.04 2.72
N ARG A 141 -3.22 18.01 2.13
CA ARG A 141 -3.08 19.36 2.66
C ARG A 141 -4.42 20.11 2.77
N LEU A 142 -5.30 19.94 1.79
CA LEU A 142 -6.64 20.51 1.85
C LEU A 142 -7.42 19.93 3.04
N ILE A 143 -7.38 18.62 3.25
CA ILE A 143 -8.04 17.98 4.40
C ILE A 143 -7.44 18.50 5.72
N LEU A 144 -6.12 18.64 5.80
CA LEU A 144 -5.48 19.20 7.00
C LEU A 144 -5.93 20.62 7.30
N SER A 145 -6.11 21.46 6.28
CA SER A 145 -6.57 22.83 6.46
C SER A 145 -8.04 22.92 6.85
N LEU A 146 -8.86 21.92 6.49
CA LEU A 146 -10.28 21.82 6.86
C LEU A 146 -10.51 21.19 8.24
N ALA A 147 -9.53 20.48 8.78
CA ALA A 147 -9.58 19.87 10.10
C ALA A 147 -9.35 20.91 11.21
N HIS A 148 -10.04 20.73 12.33
CA HIS A 148 -9.75 21.48 13.55
C HIS A 148 -8.51 20.86 14.21
N ALA A 149 -7.32 21.33 13.86
CA ALA A 149 -6.06 20.81 14.38
C ALA A 149 -5.15 21.94 14.91
N ARG A 150 -4.58 21.73 16.09
CA ARG A 150 -3.64 22.65 16.72
C ARG A 150 -2.32 22.66 15.95
N PHE A 151 -1.73 21.49 15.71
CA PHE A 151 -0.53 21.28 14.95
C PHE A 151 -0.83 20.57 13.61
N ARG A 152 -0.14 20.96 12.55
CA ARG A 152 -0.23 20.34 11.24
C ARG A 152 1.17 19.97 10.77
N LEU A 153 1.40 18.67 10.54
CA LEU A 153 2.69 18.11 10.15
C LEU A 153 2.65 17.63 8.70
N GLY A 154 3.71 17.89 7.96
CA GLY A 154 3.91 17.35 6.61
C GLY A 154 5.33 17.59 6.12
N PHE A 155 5.61 17.17 4.89
CA PHE A 155 6.91 17.41 4.27
C PHE A 155 7.04 18.85 3.77
N SER A 156 8.24 19.44 3.94
CA SER A 156 8.59 20.69 3.27
C SER A 156 9.22 20.40 1.91
N LEU A 157 8.79 21.15 0.92
CA LEU A 157 9.35 21.11 -0.43
C LEU A 157 9.64 22.53 -0.89
N PRO A 158 10.78 22.80 -1.58
CA PRO A 158 11.19 24.16 -1.95
C PRO A 158 10.16 24.95 -2.76
N SER A 159 9.37 24.26 -3.59
CA SER A 159 8.38 24.85 -4.48
C SER A 159 6.94 24.87 -3.92
N GLN A 160 6.73 24.41 -2.68
CA GLN A 160 5.38 24.26 -2.14
C GLN A 160 5.14 25.12 -0.90
N TRP A 161 4.07 25.91 -0.93
CA TRP A 161 3.47 26.51 0.26
C TRP A 161 2.70 25.43 1.00
N ALA A 162 2.98 25.25 2.27
CA ALA A 162 2.32 24.23 3.07
C ALA A 162 1.40 24.88 4.11
N ALA A 163 0.20 24.32 4.25
CA ALA A 163 -0.71 24.62 5.37
C ALA A 163 -0.20 23.94 6.68
N HIS A 164 1.09 23.70 6.79
CA HIS A 164 1.69 23.01 7.94
C HIS A 164 2.19 24.04 8.95
N THR A 165 2.07 23.71 10.24
CA THR A 165 2.74 24.42 11.33
C THR A 165 4.14 23.84 11.57
N HIS A 166 4.30 22.53 11.23
CA HIS A 166 5.55 21.79 11.35
C HIS A 166 5.84 21.10 10.02
N ALA A 167 7.06 21.24 9.54
CA ALA A 167 7.43 20.65 8.26
C ALA A 167 8.83 20.06 8.31
N ILE A 168 8.94 18.84 7.84
CA ILE A 168 10.17 18.07 7.79
C ILE A 168 10.68 18.03 6.35
N PRO A 169 11.96 18.36 6.11
CA PRO A 169 12.56 18.19 4.80
C PRO A 169 12.48 16.73 4.35
N LEU A 170 12.13 16.51 3.08
CA LEU A 170 12.27 15.20 2.48
C LEU A 170 13.77 14.91 2.31
N PRO A 171 14.26 13.72 2.72
CA PRO A 171 15.66 13.36 2.52
C PRO A 171 16.07 13.46 1.05
N ALA A 172 17.30 13.92 0.79
CA ALA A 172 17.83 14.02 -0.58
C ALA A 172 18.01 12.64 -1.23
N ALA A 173 18.34 11.62 -0.44
CA ALA A 173 18.44 10.25 -0.92
C ALA A 173 17.06 9.66 -1.24
N THR A 174 16.99 8.86 -2.29
CA THR A 174 15.77 8.12 -2.66
C THR A 174 15.31 7.26 -1.50
N MET A 175 14.07 7.48 -1.05
CA MET A 175 13.48 6.76 0.06
C MET A 175 12.24 6.01 -0.38
N HIS A 176 12.13 4.73 0.01
CA HIS A 176 10.96 3.90 -0.24
C HIS A 176 9.67 4.57 0.27
N GLN A 177 8.60 4.51 -0.53
CA GLN A 177 7.32 5.19 -0.27
C GLN A 177 6.66 4.77 1.05
N GLY A 178 6.88 3.54 1.50
CA GLY A 178 6.40 3.05 2.79
C GLY A 178 7.23 3.54 4.00
N ARG A 179 8.46 3.99 3.77
CA ARG A 179 9.33 4.54 4.83
C ARG A 179 9.10 6.02 5.09
N GLN A 180 8.70 6.78 4.07
CA GLN A 180 8.49 8.23 4.17
C GLN A 180 7.53 8.65 5.30
N PRO A 181 6.33 8.03 5.46
CA PRO A 181 5.41 8.40 6.54
C PRO A 181 6.00 8.20 7.94
N ALA A 182 6.71 7.10 8.16
CA ALA A 182 7.33 6.79 9.45
C ALA A 182 8.53 7.71 9.75
N TYR A 183 9.33 8.04 8.73
CA TYR A 183 10.41 9.04 8.82
C TYR A 183 9.87 10.41 9.26
N LEU A 184 8.79 10.87 8.61
CA LEU A 184 8.16 12.15 8.94
C LEU A 184 7.83 12.26 10.44
N VAL A 185 7.21 11.22 10.99
CA VAL A 185 6.79 11.20 12.40
C VAL A 185 7.98 11.05 13.34
N ALA A 186 8.91 10.14 13.05
CA ALA A 186 10.09 9.96 13.88
C ALA A 186 10.88 11.25 14.01
N THR A 187 11.13 11.93 12.89
CA THR A 187 11.88 13.20 12.86
C THR A 187 11.12 14.31 13.61
N ALA A 188 9.81 14.45 13.37
CA ALA A 188 9.02 15.50 14.02
C ALA A 188 8.92 15.32 15.54
N LEU A 189 8.87 14.10 16.04
CA LEU A 189 8.81 13.77 17.47
C LEU A 189 10.20 13.58 18.11
N GLY A 190 11.29 13.80 17.35
CA GLY A 190 12.65 13.70 17.85
C GLY A 190 13.10 12.28 18.19
N ALA A 191 12.47 11.28 17.63
CA ALA A 191 12.81 9.88 17.83
C ALA A 191 13.90 9.39 16.87
N ALA A 192 14.68 8.39 17.29
CA ALA A 192 15.67 7.75 16.44
C ALA A 192 15.03 7.19 15.16
N TRP A 193 15.72 7.37 14.05
CA TRP A 193 15.32 6.85 12.75
C TRP A 193 16.16 5.63 12.36
N ASP A 194 15.52 4.47 12.27
CA ASP A 194 16.09 3.25 11.72
C ASP A 194 15.20 2.72 10.58
N PRO A 195 15.62 2.86 9.33
CA PRO A 195 14.86 2.38 8.18
C PRO A 195 14.83 0.84 8.08
N THR A 196 15.77 0.13 8.70
CA THR A 196 15.89 -1.34 8.60
C THR A 196 14.88 -2.05 9.46
N ALA A 197 14.47 -1.46 10.57
CA ALA A 197 13.44 -2.01 11.47
C ALA A 197 12.01 -1.86 10.96
N LEU A 198 11.79 -1.10 9.87
CA LEU A 198 10.46 -0.82 9.36
C LEU A 198 9.94 -1.94 8.46
N ARG A 199 8.76 -2.42 8.79
CA ARG A 199 7.98 -3.38 8.00
C ARG A 199 6.54 -2.88 7.80
N LEU A 200 5.91 -3.32 6.73
CA LEU A 200 4.46 -3.25 6.65
C LEU A 200 3.90 -4.31 7.61
N TRP A 201 2.78 -4.00 8.25
CA TRP A 201 2.19 -4.92 9.22
C TRP A 201 0.68 -4.75 9.30
N LEU A 202 -0.03 -5.87 9.45
CA LEU A 202 -1.47 -5.93 9.75
C LEU A 202 -1.70 -6.99 10.81
N PRO A 203 -2.42 -6.67 11.90
CA PRO A 203 -2.79 -7.66 12.90
C PRO A 203 -3.84 -8.61 12.33
N LEU A 204 -3.45 -9.86 12.06
CA LEU A 204 -4.37 -10.94 11.70
C LEU A 204 -4.77 -11.71 12.95
N ARG A 205 -6.04 -12.06 13.03
CA ARG A 205 -6.54 -12.92 14.12
C ARG A 205 -6.27 -14.40 13.80
N PRO A 206 -6.13 -15.27 14.81
CA PRO A 206 -5.91 -16.70 14.60
C PRO A 206 -7.01 -17.37 13.75
N ASP A 207 -8.27 -16.97 13.93
CA ASP A 207 -9.41 -17.46 13.15
C ASP A 207 -9.32 -17.06 11.65
N GLU A 208 -8.83 -15.86 11.35
CA GLU A 208 -8.59 -15.42 9.98
C GLU A 208 -7.48 -16.25 9.32
N VAL A 209 -6.39 -16.52 10.04
CA VAL A 209 -5.28 -17.34 9.54
C VAL A 209 -5.72 -18.78 9.30
N ALA A 210 -6.50 -19.37 10.24
CA ALA A 210 -7.06 -20.71 10.08
C ALA A 210 -8.00 -20.80 8.84
N ALA A 211 -8.88 -19.81 8.66
CA ALA A 211 -9.74 -19.73 7.49
C ALA A 211 -8.95 -19.57 6.17
N GLY A 212 -7.87 -18.76 6.21
CA GLY A 212 -6.96 -18.60 5.07
C GLY A 212 -6.28 -19.92 4.67
N ARG A 213 -5.81 -20.67 5.66
CA ARG A 213 -5.21 -22.00 5.46
C ARG A 213 -6.20 -22.99 4.84
N ALA A 214 -7.42 -23.04 5.36
CA ALA A 214 -8.49 -23.90 4.84
C ALA A 214 -8.82 -23.55 3.39
N ALA A 215 -8.91 -22.26 3.04
CA ALA A 215 -9.17 -21.82 1.68
C ALA A 215 -8.07 -22.24 0.69
N VAL A 216 -6.79 -22.15 1.10
CA VAL A 216 -5.65 -22.63 0.29
C VAL A 216 -5.72 -24.14 0.09
N ALA A 217 -5.95 -24.91 1.15
CA ALA A 217 -6.08 -26.36 1.07
C ALA A 217 -7.22 -26.78 0.12
N THR A 218 -8.41 -26.21 0.27
CA THR A 218 -9.57 -26.46 -0.61
C THR A 218 -9.24 -26.16 -2.08
N ALA A 219 -8.50 -25.09 -2.37
CA ALA A 219 -8.12 -24.73 -3.73
C ALA A 219 -7.16 -25.78 -4.34
N ILE A 220 -6.26 -26.35 -3.55
CA ILE A 220 -5.30 -27.38 -3.97
C ILE A 220 -6.02 -28.71 -4.20
N ASP A 221 -6.95 -29.09 -3.31
CA ASP A 221 -7.73 -30.32 -3.42
C ASP A 221 -8.64 -30.31 -4.67
N ALA A 222 -9.17 -29.14 -5.03
CA ALA A 222 -10.03 -28.97 -6.20
C ALA A 222 -9.36 -29.31 -7.55
N VAL A 223 -8.03 -29.31 -7.61
CA VAL A 223 -7.27 -29.70 -8.82
C VAL A 223 -6.63 -31.09 -8.66
N GLY A 224 -6.94 -31.84 -7.61
CA GLY A 224 -6.43 -33.18 -7.35
C GLY A 224 -4.92 -33.22 -7.03
N ALA A 225 -4.32 -32.08 -6.72
CA ALA A 225 -2.90 -32.00 -6.46
C ALA A 225 -2.49 -32.61 -5.11
N GLY A 226 -3.44 -32.81 -4.21
CA GLY A 226 -3.24 -33.35 -2.87
C GLY A 226 -2.16 -32.62 -2.08
N LEU A 227 -2.50 -32.06 -0.93
CA LEU A 227 -1.51 -31.39 -0.08
C LEU A 227 -0.91 -32.44 0.88
N ALA A 228 0.12 -33.16 0.43
CA ALA A 228 0.88 -34.03 1.33
C ALA A 228 1.52 -33.19 2.46
N PRO A 229 1.59 -33.69 3.70
CA PRO A 229 2.21 -32.98 4.80
C PRO A 229 3.64 -32.54 4.46
N GLY A 230 3.94 -31.26 4.72
CA GLY A 230 5.29 -30.71 4.52
C GLY A 230 5.61 -30.19 3.10
N ARG A 231 4.72 -30.38 2.11
CA ARG A 231 4.96 -29.80 0.78
C ARG A 231 4.88 -28.26 0.82
N PRO A 232 5.88 -27.54 0.27
CA PRO A 232 5.86 -26.08 0.26
C PRO A 232 4.80 -25.55 -0.72
N VAL A 233 3.89 -24.71 -0.23
CA VAL A 233 2.90 -24.03 -1.05
C VAL A 233 3.41 -22.65 -1.41
N VAL A 234 3.53 -22.36 -2.70
CA VAL A 234 3.92 -21.07 -3.24
C VAL A 234 2.72 -20.41 -3.91
N GLY A 235 2.31 -19.27 -3.37
CA GLY A 235 1.27 -18.47 -4.00
C GLY A 235 1.84 -17.51 -5.02
N TYR A 236 1.07 -17.18 -6.06
CA TYR A 236 1.47 -16.12 -6.97
C TYR A 236 0.29 -15.28 -7.45
N PHE A 237 0.61 -14.03 -7.86
CA PHE A 237 -0.36 -13.10 -8.44
C PHE A 237 0.24 -12.49 -9.71
N ALA A 238 -0.32 -12.84 -10.87
CA ALA A 238 0.16 -12.44 -12.18
C ALA A 238 -0.57 -11.21 -12.78
N HIS A 239 -1.68 -10.79 -12.17
CA HIS A 239 -2.64 -9.85 -12.77
C HIS A 239 -2.31 -8.37 -12.50
N ALA A 240 -1.10 -7.93 -12.83
CA ALA A 240 -0.77 -6.52 -12.84
C ALA A 240 -1.45 -5.79 -14.02
N THR A 241 -1.49 -4.45 -13.98
CA THR A 241 -2.16 -3.62 -14.98
C THR A 241 -1.18 -2.76 -15.76
N GLY A 242 -1.52 -2.45 -17.01
CA GLY A 242 -0.71 -1.59 -17.88
C GLY A 242 0.68 -2.16 -18.17
N LEU A 243 1.72 -1.33 -18.13
CA LEU A 243 3.11 -1.69 -18.43
C LEU A 243 3.76 -2.64 -17.39
N LYS A 244 3.10 -2.88 -16.26
CA LYS A 244 3.56 -3.80 -15.22
C LYS A 244 3.17 -5.26 -15.47
N ARG A 245 2.34 -5.50 -16.51
CA ARG A 245 1.78 -6.82 -16.81
C ARG A 245 2.80 -7.67 -17.56
N LEU A 246 3.13 -8.84 -17.02
CA LEU A 246 3.87 -9.87 -17.70
C LEU A 246 2.90 -10.78 -18.50
N PRO A 247 3.25 -11.19 -19.74
CA PRO A 247 2.39 -12.05 -20.56
C PRO A 247 2.15 -13.43 -19.94
N PRO A 248 1.01 -14.09 -20.20
CA PRO A 248 0.79 -15.48 -19.74
C PRO A 248 1.88 -16.46 -20.16
N ALA A 249 2.40 -16.35 -21.40
CA ALA A 249 3.50 -17.17 -21.87
C ALA A 249 4.80 -16.98 -21.05
N TRP A 250 5.05 -15.77 -20.55
CA TRP A 250 6.17 -15.49 -19.65
C TRP A 250 6.00 -16.26 -18.32
N TRP A 251 4.80 -16.21 -17.73
CA TRP A 251 4.49 -16.93 -16.49
C TRP A 251 4.56 -18.45 -16.66
N ALA A 252 4.09 -18.97 -17.81
CA ALA A 252 4.17 -20.42 -18.08
C ALA A 252 5.62 -20.91 -18.11
N ARG A 253 6.53 -20.19 -18.80
CA ARG A 253 7.96 -20.52 -18.84
C ARG A 253 8.62 -20.35 -17.47
N PHE A 254 8.30 -19.30 -16.75
CA PHE A 254 8.79 -19.07 -15.38
C PHE A 254 8.43 -20.24 -14.47
N TRP A 255 7.16 -20.65 -14.45
CA TRP A 255 6.72 -21.76 -13.61
C TRP A 255 7.27 -23.10 -14.05
N GLN A 256 7.39 -23.34 -15.35
CA GLN A 256 8.05 -24.53 -15.88
C GLN A 256 9.50 -24.65 -15.36
N ALA A 257 10.25 -23.57 -15.44
CA ALA A 257 11.63 -23.53 -14.96
C ALA A 257 11.72 -23.67 -13.43
N LEU A 258 10.85 -22.97 -12.67
CA LEU A 258 10.85 -23.04 -11.21
C LEU A 258 10.48 -24.43 -10.70
N LEU A 259 9.50 -25.10 -11.29
CA LEU A 259 9.08 -26.45 -10.90
C LEU A 259 10.10 -27.52 -11.34
N ALA A 260 10.91 -27.26 -12.37
CA ALA A 260 12.05 -28.14 -12.71
C ALA A 260 13.13 -28.07 -11.64
N LEU A 261 13.32 -26.94 -10.97
CA LEU A 261 14.27 -26.77 -9.86
C LEU A 261 13.69 -27.26 -8.52
N HIS A 262 12.36 -27.13 -8.34
CA HIS A 262 11.62 -27.42 -7.10
C HIS A 262 10.36 -28.25 -7.38
N PRO A 263 10.50 -29.54 -7.74
CA PRO A 263 9.35 -30.39 -8.08
C PRO A 263 8.39 -30.66 -6.91
N GLU A 264 8.85 -30.44 -5.68
CA GLU A 264 8.04 -30.57 -4.47
C GLU A 264 7.02 -29.42 -4.30
N VAL A 265 7.19 -28.27 -4.97
CA VAL A 265 6.36 -27.08 -4.82
C VAL A 265 4.94 -27.30 -5.34
N VAL A 266 3.96 -26.83 -4.58
CA VAL A 266 2.56 -26.70 -5.01
C VAL A 266 2.29 -25.22 -5.32
N ALA A 267 1.95 -24.92 -6.58
CA ALA A 267 1.65 -23.56 -7.02
C ALA A 267 0.15 -23.23 -6.87
N VAL A 268 -0.16 -22.07 -6.30
CA VAL A 268 -1.52 -21.53 -6.17
C VAL A 268 -1.62 -20.14 -6.79
N GLU A 269 -2.43 -19.99 -7.81
CA GLU A 269 -2.71 -18.69 -8.43
C GLU A 269 -3.79 -17.93 -7.66
N PHE A 270 -3.45 -16.72 -7.21
CA PHE A 270 -4.40 -15.79 -6.61
C PHE A 270 -5.02 -14.92 -7.71
N LEU A 271 -6.35 -14.96 -7.84
CA LEU A 271 -7.07 -14.28 -8.89
C LEU A 271 -7.68 -12.96 -8.42
N PRO A 272 -7.73 -11.91 -9.28
CA PRO A 272 -8.35 -10.62 -8.94
C PRO A 272 -9.89 -10.69 -8.90
N ALA A 273 -10.49 -11.67 -9.59
CA ALA A 273 -11.92 -11.94 -9.64
C ALA A 273 -12.16 -13.43 -9.88
N ALA A 274 -13.29 -13.95 -9.41
CA ALA A 274 -13.63 -15.37 -9.58
C ALA A 274 -13.69 -15.81 -11.05
N ALA A 275 -14.13 -14.93 -11.95
CA ALA A 275 -14.23 -15.18 -13.39
C ALA A 275 -12.95 -14.84 -14.17
N ALA A 276 -11.84 -14.48 -13.49
CA ALA A 276 -10.59 -14.23 -14.17
C ALA A 276 -10.03 -15.52 -14.77
N ALA A 277 -9.57 -15.45 -16.03
CA ALA A 277 -8.89 -16.57 -16.65
C ALA A 277 -7.57 -16.86 -15.92
N PRO A 278 -7.20 -18.13 -15.72
CA PRO A 278 -5.91 -18.50 -15.14
C PRO A 278 -4.77 -18.06 -16.04
N THR A 279 -3.67 -17.64 -15.43
CA THR A 279 -2.46 -17.28 -16.18
C THR A 279 -1.70 -18.52 -16.62
N VAL A 280 -1.65 -19.54 -15.77
CA VAL A 280 -1.07 -20.85 -16.07
C VAL A 280 -2.13 -21.93 -15.84
N PRO A 281 -2.55 -22.67 -16.88
CA PRO A 281 -3.52 -23.76 -16.74
C PRO A 281 -3.00 -24.87 -15.82
N GLY A 282 -3.92 -25.55 -15.14
CA GLY A 282 -3.62 -26.74 -14.31
C GLY A 282 -3.21 -26.43 -12.88
N PHE A 283 -2.91 -25.20 -12.52
CA PHE A 283 -2.60 -24.83 -11.12
C PHE A 283 -3.86 -24.62 -10.29
N ALA A 284 -3.73 -24.82 -8.98
CA ALA A 284 -4.78 -24.43 -8.02
C ALA A 284 -5.04 -22.94 -8.10
N ARG A 285 -6.31 -22.55 -7.92
CA ARG A 285 -6.76 -21.16 -8.09
C ARG A 285 -7.56 -20.71 -6.90
N LEU A 286 -7.28 -19.51 -6.42
CA LEU A 286 -7.94 -18.94 -5.25
C LEU A 286 -8.36 -17.50 -5.53
N HIS A 287 -9.65 -17.20 -5.37
CA HIS A 287 -10.19 -15.86 -5.37
C HIS A 287 -10.76 -15.52 -4.00
N LEU A 288 -10.22 -14.49 -3.37
CA LEU A 288 -10.69 -13.98 -2.08
C LEU A 288 -11.00 -12.48 -2.23
N PRO A 289 -12.28 -12.09 -2.20
CA PRO A 289 -12.67 -10.70 -2.48
C PRO A 289 -12.29 -9.72 -1.37
N ALA A 290 -12.19 -10.20 -0.13
CA ALA A 290 -11.80 -9.37 1.00
C ALA A 290 -10.28 -9.39 1.21
N GLN A 291 -9.66 -8.21 1.28
CA GLN A 291 -8.21 -8.09 1.43
C GLN A 291 -7.67 -8.76 2.69
N ARG A 292 -8.42 -8.75 3.81
CA ARG A 292 -7.99 -9.46 5.03
C ARG A 292 -7.98 -10.98 4.83
N GLN A 293 -8.97 -11.54 4.15
CA GLN A 293 -8.99 -12.97 3.78
C GLN A 293 -7.81 -13.31 2.87
N LEU A 294 -7.55 -12.45 1.86
CA LEU A 294 -6.40 -12.59 0.97
C LEU A 294 -5.09 -12.55 1.76
N THR A 295 -4.92 -11.57 2.67
CA THR A 295 -3.73 -11.47 3.52
C THR A 295 -3.57 -12.69 4.41
N ALA A 296 -4.67 -13.17 5.01
CA ALA A 296 -4.67 -14.36 5.87
C ALA A 296 -4.30 -15.64 5.09
N ALA A 297 -4.79 -15.80 3.86
CA ALA A 297 -4.37 -16.93 3.01
C ALA A 297 -2.88 -16.83 2.64
N ILE A 298 -2.41 -15.64 2.26
CA ILE A 298 -0.98 -15.41 1.95
C ILE A 298 -0.09 -15.72 3.17
N SER A 299 -0.52 -15.38 4.39
CA SER A 299 0.27 -15.60 5.61
C SER A 299 0.54 -17.09 5.92
N THR A 300 -0.13 -18.00 5.23
CA THR A 300 0.04 -19.47 5.42
C THR A 300 0.93 -20.12 4.38
N LEU A 301 1.47 -19.35 3.44
CA LEU A 301 2.30 -19.83 2.34
C LEU A 301 3.78 -19.89 2.70
N ARG A 302 4.51 -20.76 2.02
CA ARG A 302 5.99 -20.80 2.10
C ARG A 302 6.60 -19.53 1.49
N MET A 303 6.01 -19.04 0.38
CA MET A 303 6.46 -17.86 -0.36
C MET A 303 5.30 -17.28 -1.18
N PHE A 304 5.36 -15.98 -1.46
CA PHE A 304 4.43 -15.31 -2.37
C PHE A 304 5.17 -14.56 -3.47
N ILE A 305 4.93 -14.92 -4.74
CA ILE A 305 5.53 -14.30 -5.93
C ILE A 305 4.50 -13.40 -6.58
N CYS A 306 4.82 -12.14 -6.77
CA CYS A 306 3.82 -11.18 -7.22
C CYS A 306 4.39 -10.23 -8.29
N ALA A 307 3.68 -10.07 -9.40
CA ALA A 307 3.89 -8.90 -10.24
C ALA A 307 3.63 -7.61 -9.44
N ASP A 308 4.21 -6.48 -9.84
CA ASP A 308 4.04 -5.20 -9.15
C ASP A 308 2.57 -4.76 -9.09
N ALA A 309 1.88 -5.22 -8.07
CA ALA A 309 0.44 -5.03 -7.84
C ALA A 309 0.11 -4.96 -6.34
N GLY A 310 -1.14 -4.57 -6.03
CA GLY A 310 -1.61 -4.43 -4.65
C GLY A 310 -1.39 -5.64 -3.73
N PRO A 311 -1.62 -6.88 -4.17
CA PRO A 311 -1.38 -8.10 -3.37
C PRO A 311 0.07 -8.27 -2.89
N MET A 312 1.07 -7.76 -3.61
CA MET A 312 2.46 -7.74 -3.14
C MET A 312 2.60 -6.99 -1.80
N HIS A 313 1.93 -5.85 -1.67
CA HIS A 313 1.98 -5.07 -0.42
C HIS A 313 1.18 -5.74 0.71
N LEU A 314 0.10 -6.49 0.40
CA LEU A 314 -0.57 -7.32 1.40
C LEU A 314 0.34 -8.45 1.89
N ALA A 315 1.03 -9.14 0.98
CA ALA A 315 2.00 -10.17 1.34
C ALA A 315 3.13 -9.61 2.22
N SER A 316 3.61 -8.42 1.90
CA SER A 316 4.64 -7.73 2.69
C SER A 316 4.16 -7.34 4.11
N THR A 317 2.85 -7.40 4.41
CA THR A 317 2.33 -7.21 5.79
C THR A 317 2.31 -8.49 6.61
N THR A 318 2.63 -9.64 6.03
CA THR A 318 2.70 -10.95 6.69
C THR A 318 4.15 -11.38 6.88
N ASP A 319 4.40 -12.48 7.57
CA ASP A 319 5.75 -13.04 7.69
C ASP A 319 6.17 -13.87 6.47
N THR A 320 5.26 -14.12 5.52
CA THR A 320 5.56 -14.86 4.27
C THR A 320 6.59 -14.12 3.43
N PRO A 321 7.71 -14.75 3.06
CA PRO A 321 8.69 -14.20 2.12
C PRO A 321 8.01 -13.79 0.81
N THR A 322 8.24 -12.56 0.36
CA THR A 322 7.57 -12.00 -0.82
C THR A 322 8.60 -11.66 -1.90
N VAL A 323 8.37 -12.16 -3.10
CA VAL A 323 9.17 -11.81 -4.28
C VAL A 323 8.35 -10.92 -5.19
N GLY A 324 8.73 -9.65 -5.31
CA GLY A 324 8.14 -8.69 -6.23
C GLY A 324 8.83 -8.68 -7.59
N LEU A 325 8.07 -8.86 -8.68
CA LEU A 325 8.57 -8.81 -10.05
C LEU A 325 8.23 -7.45 -10.69
N PHE A 326 9.26 -6.69 -11.06
CA PHE A 326 9.15 -5.31 -11.51
C PHE A 326 9.54 -5.17 -12.97
N GLN A 327 8.59 -4.79 -13.84
CA GLN A 327 8.83 -4.56 -15.25
C GLN A 327 8.96 -3.06 -15.60
N ALA A 328 8.26 -2.17 -14.90
CA ALA A 328 8.11 -0.78 -15.32
C ALA A 328 8.29 0.25 -14.20
N THR A 329 8.32 -0.15 -12.94
CA THR A 329 8.48 0.74 -11.79
C THR A 329 9.75 0.42 -11.04
N ASP A 330 10.28 1.40 -10.33
CA ASP A 330 11.48 1.25 -9.52
C ASP A 330 11.19 0.42 -8.25
N PRO A 331 11.80 -0.75 -8.10
CA PRO A 331 11.64 -1.59 -6.90
C PRO A 331 12.16 -0.91 -5.62
N ALA A 332 13.13 -0.01 -5.71
CA ALA A 332 13.62 0.72 -4.55
C ALA A 332 12.56 1.64 -3.93
N LEU A 333 11.59 2.08 -4.74
CA LEU A 333 10.49 2.94 -4.28
C LEU A 333 9.27 2.15 -3.79
N TYR A 334 8.99 0.98 -4.38
CA TYR A 334 7.72 0.27 -4.21
C TYR A 334 7.86 -1.20 -3.85
N GLY A 335 9.05 -1.73 -3.71
CA GLY A 335 9.29 -3.14 -3.39
C GLY A 335 8.70 -3.57 -2.03
N PRO A 336 8.63 -4.86 -1.76
CA PRO A 336 8.35 -5.34 -0.42
C PRO A 336 9.47 -4.96 0.55
N LEU A 337 9.16 -4.83 1.86
CA LEU A 337 10.04 -4.11 2.81
C LEU A 337 10.77 -4.99 3.84
N LYS A 338 10.39 -6.26 4.01
CA LYS A 338 11.04 -7.13 4.99
C LYS A 338 12.44 -7.56 4.53
N ALA A 339 13.32 -7.88 5.47
CA ALA A 339 14.68 -8.37 5.16
C ALA A 339 14.68 -9.67 4.32
N VAL A 340 13.64 -10.49 4.47
CA VAL A 340 13.45 -11.75 3.72
C VAL A 340 12.80 -11.52 2.35
N ASP A 341 12.28 -10.35 2.08
CA ASP A 341 11.63 -10.02 0.81
C ASP A 341 12.68 -9.74 -0.27
N ARG A 342 12.29 -9.97 -1.52
CA ARG A 342 13.12 -9.69 -2.69
C ARG A 342 12.37 -8.91 -3.75
N SER A 343 13.08 -8.08 -4.48
CA SER A 343 12.60 -7.36 -5.64
C SER A 343 13.47 -7.68 -6.84
N ILE A 344 12.87 -8.16 -7.93
CA ILE A 344 13.58 -8.52 -9.15
C ILE A 344 13.08 -7.61 -10.29
N ALA A 345 13.98 -6.83 -10.88
CA ALA A 345 13.72 -6.11 -12.12
C ALA A 345 13.78 -7.12 -13.28
N VAL A 346 12.64 -7.31 -13.95
CA VAL A 346 12.50 -8.42 -14.93
C VAL A 346 12.50 -7.96 -16.38
N ALA A 347 12.61 -6.66 -16.66
CA ALA A 347 12.50 -6.10 -18.01
C ALA A 347 13.51 -6.73 -19.00
N ASP A 348 14.74 -7.00 -18.55
CA ASP A 348 15.84 -7.50 -19.35
C ASP A 348 16.21 -8.97 -19.01
N LEU A 349 15.35 -9.67 -18.26
CA LEU A 349 15.60 -11.04 -17.84
C LEU A 349 14.66 -12.04 -18.52
N THR A 350 15.17 -13.22 -18.84
CA THR A 350 14.33 -14.32 -19.29
C THR A 350 13.56 -14.92 -18.10
N PRO A 351 12.39 -15.55 -18.34
CA PRO A 351 11.61 -16.19 -17.27
C PRO A 351 12.44 -17.22 -16.49
N GLU A 352 13.32 -17.97 -17.17
CA GLU A 352 14.19 -19.00 -16.58
C GLU A 352 15.25 -18.37 -15.65
N ALA A 353 15.85 -17.25 -16.09
CA ALA A 353 16.80 -16.50 -15.26
C ALA A 353 16.14 -15.96 -14.00
N VAL A 354 14.88 -15.48 -14.10
CA VAL A 354 14.10 -15.05 -12.95
C VAL A 354 13.76 -16.22 -12.03
N ALA A 355 13.38 -17.39 -12.59
CA ALA A 355 13.10 -18.58 -11.80
C ALA A 355 14.34 -19.04 -11.00
N ALA A 356 15.53 -19.01 -11.60
CA ALA A 356 16.78 -19.31 -10.91
C ALA A 356 17.07 -18.34 -9.76
N GLN A 357 16.80 -17.04 -9.93
CA GLN A 357 16.95 -16.05 -8.85
C GLN A 357 15.93 -16.26 -7.72
N VAL A 358 14.69 -16.64 -8.04
CA VAL A 358 13.66 -16.95 -7.05
C VAL A 358 14.03 -18.22 -6.28
N SER A 359 14.58 -19.23 -6.95
CA SER A 359 15.01 -20.49 -6.36
C SER A 359 15.96 -20.33 -5.17
N VAL A 360 16.84 -19.33 -5.20
CA VAL A 360 17.77 -19.03 -4.09
C VAL A 360 17.04 -18.56 -2.81
N ALA A 361 15.74 -18.23 -2.88
CA ALA A 361 14.93 -17.79 -1.75
C ALA A 361 14.15 -18.94 -1.07
N PHE A 362 14.24 -20.18 -1.57
CA PHE A 362 13.68 -21.39 -0.97
C PHE A 362 14.58 -21.93 0.14
#